data_2a96b27d6202149c61020bbdda7c9dfe
#
_entry.id   2a96b27d6202149c61020bbdda7c9dfe
#
_cell.length_a   1.000
_cell.length_b   1.000
_cell.length_c   1.000
_cell.angle_alpha   90.00
_cell.angle_beta   90.00
_cell.angle_gamma   90.00
#
_symmetry.space_group_name_H-M   'P 1'
#
loop_
_entity.id
_entity.type
_entity.pdbx_description
1 polymer ?
#
loop_
_entity_poly.entity_id
_entity_poly.type
_entity_poly.pdbx_seq_one_letter_code
_entity_poly.pdbx_strand_id
1 'polypeptide(L)'
;CMDAISLNMNYVAQKKKFNFNEGTKIVALERLLYIESRLHKLEFYIMEDKLKKYSIYGKLDELEKELQGNDFIRIHQSYLVNMKHIEKVSRYEALLNNGIKLEIPKARYKFVEETFVSYKGEL
;
A
#
# COMPACT_ATOMS: atom_id res chain seq x y z
N CYS A 1 -20.74 24.48 -9.59
CA CYS A 1 -20.38 24.07 -9.46
C CYS A 1 -19.71 23.55 -9.79
N MET A 2 -19.68 23.60 -10.26
CA MET A 2 -19.16 22.82 -10.52
C MET A 2 -17.99 22.71 -10.13
N ASP A 3 -17.39 23.51 -9.86
CA ASP A 3 -16.36 23.31 -9.27
C ASP A 3 -16.39 22.53 -8.08
N ALA A 4 -17.35 22.56 -7.31
CA ALA A 4 -17.60 21.68 -6.24
C ALA A 4 -17.47 20.26 -6.66
N ILE A 5 -17.83 20.00 -7.85
CA ILE A 5 -17.69 18.66 -8.40
C ILE A 5 -16.24 18.26 -8.48
N SER A 6 -15.38 19.18 -8.88
CA SER A 6 -13.97 18.88 -8.94
C SER A 6 -13.41 18.58 -7.58
N LEU A 7 -13.88 19.31 -6.58
CA LEU A 7 -13.42 19.06 -5.21
C LEU A 7 -13.83 17.68 -4.74
N ASN A 8 -15.04 17.30 -5.10
CA ASN A 8 -15.50 15.97 -4.72
C ASN A 8 -14.64 14.91 -5.34
N MET A 9 -14.18 15.13 -6.55
CA MET A 9 -13.34 14.16 -7.19
C MET A 9 -12.00 14.01 -6.50
N ASN A 10 -11.57 15.03 -5.79
CA ASN A 10 -10.35 14.92 -5.02
C ASN A 10 -10.47 13.99 -3.84
N TYR A 11 -11.69 13.73 -3.41
CA TYR A 11 -11.91 12.79 -2.32
C TYR A 11 -12.18 11.40 -2.81
N VAL A 12 -12.39 11.26 -4.10
CA VAL A 12 -12.58 9.94 -4.67
C VAL A 12 -11.26 9.21 -4.56
N ALA A 13 -11.33 7.96 -4.16
CA ALA A 13 -10.13 7.16 -4.05
C ALA A 13 -9.35 7.17 -5.35
N GLN A 14 -8.05 7.31 -5.22
CA GLN A 14 -7.18 7.18 -6.37
C GLN A 14 -7.31 5.78 -6.92
N LYS A 15 -7.47 5.67 -8.21
CA LYS A 15 -7.62 4.38 -8.87
C LYS A 15 -6.53 4.20 -9.90
N LYS A 16 -6.09 2.98 -10.07
CA LYS A 16 -5.05 2.68 -11.01
C LYS A 16 -5.35 1.36 -11.70
N LYS A 17 -5.08 1.32 -13.00
CA LYS A 17 -5.29 0.12 -13.79
C LYS A 17 -4.08 -0.78 -13.70
N PHE A 18 -4.31 -2.05 -13.43
CA PHE A 18 -3.25 -3.06 -13.43
C PHE A 18 -3.65 -4.24 -14.31
N ASN A 19 -2.68 -4.73 -15.05
CA ASN A 19 -2.90 -5.91 -15.89
C ASN A 19 -2.36 -7.12 -15.14
N PHE A 20 -3.16 -7.63 -14.21
CA PHE A 20 -2.76 -8.78 -13.41
C PHE A 20 -2.77 -10.06 -14.24
N ASN A 21 -2.08 -11.07 -13.76
CA ASN A 21 -2.11 -12.38 -14.39
C ASN A 21 -3.53 -12.93 -14.43
N GLU A 22 -4.35 -12.54 -13.45
CA GLU A 22 -5.74 -12.96 -13.35
C GLU A 22 -6.67 -12.14 -14.23
N GLY A 23 -6.17 -11.04 -14.80
CA GLY A 23 -6.96 -10.18 -15.66
C GLY A 23 -6.75 -8.72 -15.34
N THR A 24 -7.22 -7.86 -16.25
CA THR A 24 -7.10 -6.41 -16.06
C THR A 24 -8.13 -5.95 -15.03
N LYS A 25 -7.68 -5.06 -14.12
CA LYS A 25 -8.55 -4.58 -13.05
C LYS A 25 -8.21 -3.15 -12.70
N ILE A 26 -9.23 -2.36 -12.41
CA ILE A 26 -9.06 -1.02 -11.85
C ILE A 26 -9.08 -1.15 -10.34
N VAL A 27 -7.99 -0.76 -9.69
CA VAL A 27 -7.83 -0.92 -8.26
C VAL A 27 -7.93 0.43 -7.55
N ALA A 28 -8.81 0.52 -6.57
CA ALA A 28 -8.85 1.68 -5.69
C ALA A 28 -7.69 1.55 -4.72
N LEU A 29 -6.74 2.48 -4.77
CA LEU A 29 -5.52 2.35 -4.00
C LEU A 29 -5.76 2.33 -2.49
N GLU A 30 -6.86 2.94 -2.04
CA GLU A 30 -7.19 2.90 -0.61
C GLU A 30 -7.57 1.51 -0.13
N ARG A 31 -7.92 0.62 -1.05
CA ARG A 31 -8.26 -0.76 -0.71
C ARG A 31 -7.08 -1.71 -0.84
N LEU A 32 -5.98 -1.22 -1.37
CA LEU A 32 -4.76 -2.01 -1.50
C LEU A 32 -4.01 -1.96 -0.18
N LEU A 33 -3.90 -3.10 0.50
CA LEU A 33 -3.27 -3.15 1.80
C LEU A 33 -1.75 -3.14 1.68
N TYR A 34 -1.23 -4.09 0.91
CA TYR A 34 0.21 -4.13 0.69
C TYR A 34 0.52 -4.99 -0.52
N ILE A 35 1.76 -4.88 -0.97
CA ILE A 35 2.26 -5.66 -2.10
C ILE A 35 3.51 -6.40 -1.63
N GLU A 36 3.55 -7.68 -1.91
CA GLU A 36 4.71 -8.52 -1.57
C GLU A 36 5.43 -8.94 -2.84
N SER A 37 6.76 -8.77 -2.86
CA SER A 37 7.58 -9.21 -3.97
C SER A 37 8.12 -10.61 -3.68
N ARG A 38 7.88 -11.53 -4.61
CA ARG A 38 8.33 -12.90 -4.45
C ARG A 38 8.71 -13.46 -5.82
N LEU A 39 9.98 -13.79 -6.01
CA LEU A 39 10.47 -14.43 -7.23
C LEU A 39 10.01 -13.69 -8.49
N HIS A 40 10.29 -12.39 -8.54
CA HIS A 40 9.96 -11.51 -9.67
C HIS A 40 8.47 -11.32 -9.87
N LYS A 41 7.65 -11.75 -8.93
CA LYS A 41 6.23 -11.62 -8.99
C LYS A 41 5.77 -10.72 -7.86
N LEU A 42 4.86 -9.81 -8.19
CA LEU A 42 4.30 -8.89 -7.21
C LEU A 42 2.91 -9.39 -6.86
N GLU A 43 2.67 -9.62 -5.57
CA GLU A 43 1.38 -10.08 -5.08
C GLU A 43 0.68 -8.93 -4.39
N PHE A 44 -0.47 -8.54 -4.93
CA PHE A 44 -1.26 -7.43 -4.43
C PHE A 44 -2.35 -7.97 -3.51
N TYR A 45 -2.39 -7.47 -2.28
CA TYR A 45 -3.41 -7.88 -1.31
C TYR A 45 -4.41 -6.75 -1.21
N ILE A 46 -5.60 -6.99 -1.73
CA ILE A 46 -6.64 -5.98 -1.89
C ILE A 46 -7.87 -6.38 -1.09
N MET A 47 -8.39 -5.45 -0.30
CA MET A 47 -9.62 -5.70 0.47
C MET A 47 -10.82 -5.32 -0.37
N GLU A 48 -11.58 -6.31 -0.77
CA GLU A 48 -12.84 -6.11 -1.48
C GLU A 48 -13.95 -6.53 -0.52
N ASP A 49 -14.83 -7.42 -0.90
CA ASP A 49 -15.76 -7.99 0.07
C ASP A 49 -15.01 -8.87 1.06
N LYS A 50 -13.86 -9.40 0.62
CA LYS A 50 -12.92 -10.10 1.48
C LYS A 50 -11.53 -9.85 0.92
N LEU A 51 -10.51 -10.25 1.65
CA LEU A 51 -9.14 -10.05 1.21
C LEU A 51 -8.85 -10.93 -0.01
N LYS A 52 -8.44 -10.30 -1.09
CA LYS A 52 -8.12 -11.01 -2.32
C LYS A 52 -6.68 -10.74 -2.74
N LYS A 53 -6.11 -11.69 -3.43
CA LYS A 53 -4.73 -11.60 -3.90
C LYS A 53 -4.70 -11.67 -5.42
N TYR A 54 -4.01 -10.71 -6.01
CA TYR A 54 -3.76 -10.67 -7.45
C TYR A 54 -2.27 -10.59 -7.68
N SER A 55 -1.81 -11.02 -8.83
CA SER A 55 -0.38 -11.05 -9.10
C SER A 55 -0.04 -10.51 -10.47
N ILE A 56 1.18 -9.97 -10.58
CA ILE A 56 1.70 -9.43 -11.81
C ILE A 56 3.22 -9.59 -11.75
N TYR A 57 3.86 -9.80 -12.90
CA TYR A 57 5.31 -9.86 -12.92
C TYR A 57 5.87 -8.44 -12.94
N GLY A 58 6.94 -8.23 -12.21
CA GLY A 58 7.57 -6.92 -12.17
C GLY A 58 8.50 -6.76 -10.99
N LYS A 59 8.94 -5.52 -10.77
CA LYS A 59 9.86 -5.18 -9.70
C LYS A 59 9.20 -4.24 -8.72
N LEU A 60 9.38 -4.51 -7.44
CA LEU A 60 8.79 -3.69 -6.39
C LEU A 60 9.36 -2.28 -6.39
N ASP A 61 10.64 -2.13 -6.73
CA ASP A 61 11.24 -0.80 -6.80
C ASP A 61 10.54 0.10 -7.81
N GLU A 62 10.15 -0.46 -8.94
CA GLU A 62 9.44 0.31 -9.96
C GLU A 62 8.05 0.66 -9.50
N LEU A 63 7.37 -0.28 -8.85
CA LEU A 63 6.04 -0.04 -8.33
C LEU A 63 6.06 1.01 -7.22
N GLU A 64 7.09 0.99 -6.40
CA GLU A 64 7.24 1.98 -5.35
C GLU A 64 7.27 3.39 -5.93
N LYS A 65 7.97 3.57 -7.03
CA LYS A 65 8.02 4.87 -7.71
C LYS A 65 6.67 5.24 -8.30
N GLU A 66 5.98 4.28 -8.87
CA GLU A 66 4.65 4.51 -9.45
C GLU A 66 3.64 4.95 -8.41
N LEU A 67 3.73 4.39 -7.21
CA LEU A 67 2.80 4.70 -6.13
C LEU A 67 3.29 5.79 -5.20
N GLN A 68 4.36 6.48 -5.58
CA GLN A 68 4.88 7.56 -4.79
C GLN A 68 3.83 8.65 -4.65
N GLY A 69 3.66 9.16 -3.42
CA GLY A 69 2.65 10.17 -3.16
C GLY A 69 1.29 9.61 -2.79
N ASN A 70 1.14 8.30 -2.73
CA ASN A 70 -0.13 7.66 -2.41
C ASN A 70 -0.10 6.95 -1.05
N ASP A 71 0.73 7.44 -0.15
CA ASP A 71 0.80 6.96 1.24
C ASP A 71 1.30 5.53 1.37
N PHE A 72 2.08 5.07 0.40
CA PHE A 72 2.72 3.77 0.50
C PHE A 72 4.14 3.92 1.02
N ILE A 73 4.56 2.96 1.84
CA ILE A 73 5.91 2.98 2.41
C ILE A 73 6.58 1.62 2.23
N ARG A 74 7.85 1.65 1.85
CA ARG A 74 8.63 0.44 1.68
C ARG A 74 9.19 0.03 3.03
N ILE A 75 8.58 -0.94 3.68
CA ILE A 75 9.01 -1.36 5.02
C ILE A 75 10.04 -2.49 4.97
N HIS A 76 10.14 -3.15 3.84
CA HIS A 76 11.00 -4.30 3.70
C HIS A 76 11.41 -4.40 2.24
N GLN A 77 12.50 -5.11 1.99
CA GLN A 77 12.93 -5.36 0.62
C GLN A 77 11.80 -5.96 -0.22
N SER A 78 10.93 -6.72 0.42
CA SER A 78 9.84 -7.43 -0.24
C SER A 78 8.44 -6.87 0.02
N TYR A 79 8.31 -5.83 0.82
CA TYR A 79 6.97 -5.32 1.18
C TYR A 79 6.84 -3.83 0.93
N LEU A 80 5.78 -3.46 0.24
CA LEU A 80 5.37 -2.08 0.05
C LEU A 80 3.96 -1.98 0.64
N VAL A 81 3.78 -1.15 1.67
CA VAL A 81 2.58 -1.17 2.51
C VAL A 81 1.86 0.16 2.47
N ASN A 82 0.54 0.11 2.42
CA ASN A 82 -0.30 1.29 2.49
C ASN A 82 -0.41 1.74 3.94
N MET A 83 0.11 2.92 4.25
CA MET A 83 0.11 3.42 5.62
C MET A 83 -1.30 3.63 6.17
N LYS A 84 -2.28 3.81 5.30
CA LYS A 84 -3.66 3.96 5.76
C LYS A 84 -4.17 2.72 6.49
N HIS A 85 -3.61 1.58 6.17
CA HIS A 85 -4.04 0.31 6.76
C HIS A 85 -3.13 -0.16 7.86
N ILE A 86 -2.08 0.59 8.19
CA ILE A 86 -1.21 0.24 9.30
C ILE A 86 -1.86 0.75 10.57
N GLU A 87 -2.13 -0.15 11.48
CA GLU A 87 -2.69 0.20 12.78
C GLU A 87 -1.59 0.61 13.75
N LYS A 88 -0.46 -0.09 13.70
CA LYS A 88 0.58 0.08 14.69
C LYS A 88 1.93 -0.38 14.14
N VAL A 89 2.99 0.34 14.50
CA VAL A 89 4.36 -0.05 14.19
C VAL A 89 5.09 -0.21 15.50
N SER A 90 5.55 -1.43 15.81
CA SER A 90 6.29 -1.67 17.04
C SER A 90 7.03 -3.00 16.96
N ARG A 91 8.13 -3.10 17.69
CA ARG A 91 8.89 -4.34 17.82
C ARG A 91 9.27 -4.95 16.48
N TYR A 92 9.66 -4.07 15.54
CA TYR A 92 10.10 -4.49 14.20
C TYR A 92 9.00 -5.17 13.40
N GLU A 93 7.75 -4.76 13.67
CA GLU A 93 6.59 -5.26 12.93
C GLU A 93 5.63 -4.13 12.63
N ALA A 94 4.94 -4.25 11.50
CA ALA A 94 3.82 -3.38 11.16
C ALA A 94 2.56 -4.22 11.28
N LEU A 95 1.65 -3.80 12.14
CA LEU A 95 0.37 -4.47 12.31
C LEU A 95 -0.66 -3.77 11.45
N LEU A 96 -1.29 -4.52 10.57
CA LEU A 96 -2.33 -3.98 9.69
C LEU A 96 -3.69 -4.13 10.36
N ASN A 97 -4.65 -3.34 9.90
CA ASN A 97 -5.99 -3.32 10.49
C ASN A 97 -6.69 -4.67 10.46
N ASN A 98 -6.33 -5.51 9.50
CA ASN A 98 -6.95 -6.83 9.39
C ASN A 98 -6.21 -7.90 10.19
N GLY A 99 -5.25 -7.51 11.02
CA GLY A 99 -4.53 -8.45 11.87
C GLY A 99 -3.27 -9.01 11.28
N ILE A 100 -2.96 -8.69 10.04
CA ILE A 100 -1.72 -9.16 9.41
C ILE A 100 -0.53 -8.42 10.00
N LYS A 101 0.54 -9.14 10.27
CA LYS A 101 1.78 -8.56 10.78
C LYS A 101 2.86 -8.74 9.74
N LEU A 102 3.56 -7.66 9.43
CA LEU A 102 4.64 -7.69 8.45
C LEU A 102 5.93 -7.29 9.13
N GLU A 103 6.98 -8.01 8.82
CA GLU A 103 8.29 -7.81 9.43
C GLU A 103 8.97 -6.55 8.89
N ILE A 104 9.62 -5.80 9.79
CA ILE A 104 10.40 -4.63 9.41
C ILE A 104 11.84 -4.89 9.80
N PRO A 105 12.79 -4.88 8.85
CA PRO A 105 14.20 -5.09 9.18
C PRO A 105 14.70 -3.99 10.12
N LYS A 106 15.62 -4.37 10.98
CA LYS A 106 16.17 -3.44 11.94
C LYS A 106 16.73 -2.18 11.26
N ALA A 107 17.35 -2.34 10.12
CA ALA A 107 17.96 -1.22 9.41
C ALA A 107 16.93 -0.23 8.90
N ARG A 108 15.68 -0.64 8.70
CA ARG A 108 14.62 0.23 8.21
C ARG A 108 13.64 0.65 9.29
N TYR A 109 13.72 0.06 10.45
CA TYR A 109 12.69 0.24 11.46
C TYR A 109 12.55 1.71 11.88
N LYS A 110 13.65 2.39 12.12
CA LYS A 110 13.59 3.78 12.57
C LYS A 110 12.93 4.65 11.50
N PHE A 111 13.30 4.48 10.25
CA PHE A 111 12.71 5.23 9.15
C PHE A 111 11.21 4.96 9.04
N VAL A 112 10.82 3.70 9.14
CA VAL A 112 9.42 3.31 9.03
C VAL A 112 8.62 3.89 10.18
N GLU A 113 9.15 3.77 11.39
CA GLU A 113 8.48 4.29 12.57
C GLU A 113 8.28 5.79 12.49
N GLU A 114 9.32 6.52 12.14
CA GLU A 114 9.25 7.97 12.05
C GLU A 114 8.29 8.42 10.95
N THR A 115 8.34 7.76 9.82
CA THR A 115 7.47 8.10 8.71
C THR A 115 6.01 7.83 9.07
N PHE A 116 5.75 6.70 9.72
CA PHE A 116 4.40 6.35 10.14
C PHE A 116 3.86 7.33 11.16
N VAL A 117 4.66 7.69 12.15
CA VAL A 117 4.25 8.64 13.18
C VAL A 117 3.94 10.00 12.55
N SER A 118 4.79 10.44 11.64
CA SER A 118 4.58 11.69 10.93
C SER A 118 3.27 11.66 10.13
N TYR A 119 3.02 10.57 9.45
CA TYR A 119 1.81 10.40 8.67
C TYR A 119 0.56 10.46 9.55
N LYS A 120 0.57 9.72 10.66
CA LYS A 120 -0.58 9.71 11.57
C LYS A 120 -0.74 11.04 12.29
N GLY A 121 0.37 11.69 12.59
CA GLY A 121 0.33 12.96 13.29
C GLY A 121 -0.26 14.09 12.47
N GLU A 122 -0.27 13.95 11.16
CA GLU A 122 -0.84 14.95 10.27
C GLU A 122 -2.34 14.78 10.08
N LEU A 123 -2.87 13.71 10.58
CA LEU A 123 -4.30 13.47 10.48
C LEU A 123 -5.02 14.05 11.69
#